data_219fcaad48989328eeada0bd3fc10d48
#
_entry.id   219fcaad48989328eeada0bd3fc10d48
#
_cell.length_a   1.000
_cell.length_b   1.000
_cell.length_c   1.000
_cell.angle_alpha   90.00
_cell.angle_beta   90.00
_cell.angle_gamma   90.00
#
_symmetry.space_group_name_H-M   'P 1'
#
loop_
_entity.id
_entity.type
_entity.pdbx_description
1 polymer ?
#
loop_
_entity_poly.entity_id
_entity_poly.type
_entity_poly.pdbx_seq_one_letter_code
_entity_poly.pdbx_strand_id
1 'polypeptide(L)'
;MDWVVERLPHLDGASGNDEGIAVSLAHYFEQNGDMCKDPEMLVLIYPSQRMVEAFTFEISIPPIYQQVFPEPRKLYPHLRKELNAFLRQWLNNLIAQQHFVSE
;
A
#
# COMPACT_ATOMS: atom_id res chain seq x y z
N MET A 1 -16.54 -5.83 4.60
CA MET A 1 -15.52 -6.13 3.60
C MET A 1 -14.21 -6.46 4.30
N ASP A 2 -13.68 -7.62 4.00
CA ASP A 2 -12.41 -8.03 4.57
C ASP A 2 -11.25 -7.39 3.84
N TRP A 3 -10.15 -7.23 4.51
CA TRP A 3 -8.95 -6.74 3.89
C TRP A 3 -7.79 -7.67 4.19
N VAL A 4 -6.79 -7.64 3.30
CA VAL A 4 -5.73 -8.62 3.26
C VAL A 4 -4.39 -7.93 3.37
N VAL A 5 -3.50 -8.51 4.20
CA VAL A 5 -2.11 -8.06 4.32
C VAL A 5 -1.23 -9.21 3.84
N GLU A 6 -0.35 -8.91 2.89
CA GLU A 6 0.52 -9.94 2.32
C GLU A 6 1.96 -9.44 2.23
N ARG A 7 2.89 -10.27 2.66
CA ARG A 7 4.31 -9.98 2.55
C ARG A 7 4.79 -10.23 1.12
N LEU A 8 5.56 -9.30 0.57
CA LEU A 8 6.07 -9.40 -0.80
C LEU A 8 7.60 -9.29 -0.81
N PRO A 9 8.32 -10.36 -0.42
CA PRO A 9 9.79 -10.29 -0.26
C PRO A 9 10.52 -9.88 -1.53
N HIS A 10 9.99 -10.21 -2.70
CA HIS A 10 10.65 -9.91 -3.96
C HIS A 10 10.69 -8.40 -4.27
N LEU A 11 9.94 -7.59 -3.54
CA LEU A 11 9.93 -6.14 -3.71
C LEU A 11 10.66 -5.40 -2.59
N ASP A 12 11.30 -6.12 -1.67
CA ASP A 12 12.09 -5.48 -0.63
C ASP A 12 13.16 -4.60 -1.25
N GLY A 13 13.35 -3.42 -0.68
CA GLY A 13 14.33 -2.48 -1.19
C GLY A 13 13.93 -1.77 -2.47
N ALA A 14 12.67 -1.89 -2.92
CA ALA A 14 12.23 -1.36 -4.21
C ALA A 14 12.40 0.15 -4.37
N SER A 15 12.42 0.89 -3.25
CA SER A 15 12.65 2.34 -3.30
C SER A 15 14.12 2.71 -3.43
N GLY A 16 15.03 1.73 -3.37
CA GLY A 16 16.46 1.96 -3.32
C GLY A 16 17.04 1.93 -1.92
N ASN A 17 16.20 1.80 -0.90
CA ASN A 17 16.62 1.65 0.48
C ASN A 17 16.45 0.19 0.87
N ASP A 18 17.57 -0.50 1.09
CA ASP A 18 17.57 -1.95 1.35
C ASP A 18 16.78 -2.37 2.60
N GLU A 19 16.56 -1.43 3.53
CA GLU A 19 15.78 -1.72 4.72
C GLU A 19 14.29 -1.88 4.42
N GLY A 20 13.81 -1.36 3.30
CA GLY A 20 12.37 -1.36 2.99
C GLY A 20 11.80 -2.76 2.87
N ILE A 21 10.80 -3.07 3.70
CA ILE A 21 10.09 -4.34 3.70
C ILE A 21 8.77 -4.13 2.96
N ALA A 22 8.55 -4.87 1.89
CA ALA A 22 7.38 -4.68 1.05
C ALA A 22 6.19 -5.53 1.53
N VAL A 23 5.04 -4.87 1.65
CA VAL A 23 3.79 -5.48 2.10
C VAL A 23 2.67 -4.95 1.23
N SER A 24 1.72 -5.83 0.88
CA SER A 24 0.48 -5.44 0.20
C SER A 24 -0.61 -5.25 1.25
N LEU A 25 -1.34 -4.14 1.15
CA LEU A 25 -2.56 -3.87 1.92
C LEU A 25 -3.69 -3.74 0.92
N ALA A 26 -4.74 -4.54 1.05
CA ALA A 26 -5.80 -4.53 0.06
C ALA A 26 -7.16 -4.76 0.66
N HIS A 27 -8.15 -4.02 0.13
CA HIS A 27 -9.55 -4.36 0.24
C HIS A 27 -9.99 -4.89 -1.10
N TYR A 28 -10.83 -5.91 -1.08
CA TYR A 28 -11.40 -6.49 -2.29
C TYR A 28 -12.92 -6.47 -2.21
N PHE A 29 -13.56 -6.33 -3.36
CA PHE A 29 -15.00 -6.53 -3.48
C PHE A 29 -15.25 -7.44 -4.69
N GLU A 30 -16.40 -8.11 -4.66
CA GLU A 30 -16.78 -9.00 -5.75
C GLU A 30 -17.75 -8.29 -6.68
N GLN A 31 -17.49 -8.38 -7.98
CA GLN A 31 -18.39 -7.83 -8.99
C GLN A 31 -18.44 -8.80 -10.16
N ASN A 32 -19.62 -9.31 -10.46
CA ASN A 32 -19.86 -10.24 -11.56
C ASN A 32 -18.96 -11.47 -11.46
N GLY A 33 -18.69 -11.93 -10.23
CA GLY A 33 -17.85 -13.10 -10.01
C GLY A 33 -16.36 -12.83 -9.94
N ASP A 34 -15.92 -11.59 -10.20
CA ASP A 34 -14.52 -11.21 -10.15
C ASP A 34 -14.19 -10.48 -8.86
N MET A 35 -13.01 -10.77 -8.32
CA MET A 35 -12.50 -10.02 -7.16
C MET A 35 -11.83 -8.77 -7.65
N CYS A 36 -12.33 -7.61 -7.21
CA CYS A 36 -11.82 -6.31 -7.61
C CYS A 36 -11.12 -5.62 -6.46
N LYS A 37 -10.05 -4.90 -6.77
CA LYS A 37 -9.28 -4.15 -5.78
C LYS A 37 -9.96 -2.83 -5.46
N ASP A 38 -10.04 -2.47 -4.14
CA ASP A 38 -10.75 -1.25 -3.71
C ASP A 38 -10.19 -0.70 -2.39
N PRO A 39 -9.02 -0.15 -2.33
CA PRO A 39 -7.89 -0.27 -3.24
C PRO A 39 -6.92 -1.35 -2.82
N GLU A 40 -5.87 -1.55 -3.61
CA GLU A 40 -4.67 -2.25 -3.17
C GLU A 40 -3.52 -1.25 -3.14
N MET A 41 -2.77 -1.24 -2.04
CA MET A 41 -1.54 -0.45 -1.94
C MET A 41 -0.39 -1.36 -1.57
N LEU A 42 0.71 -1.23 -2.30
CA LEU A 42 1.96 -1.80 -1.86
C LEU A 42 2.67 -0.74 -1.04
N VAL A 43 3.17 -1.12 0.12
CA VAL A 43 3.85 -0.20 1.03
C VAL A 43 5.22 -0.75 1.38
N LEU A 44 6.11 0.16 1.74
CA LEU A 44 7.46 -0.19 2.22
C LEU A 44 7.55 0.23 3.67
N ILE A 45 7.97 -0.70 4.52
CA ILE A 45 8.11 -0.48 5.95
C ILE A 45 9.59 -0.37 6.27
N TYR A 46 9.96 0.67 7.00
CA TYR A 46 11.34 0.92 7.42
C TYR A 46 11.41 0.81 8.94
N PRO A 47 11.69 -0.40 9.47
CA PRO A 47 11.56 -0.63 10.90
C PRO A 47 12.44 0.24 11.78
N SER A 48 13.68 0.50 11.38
CA SER A 48 14.58 1.29 12.21
C SER A 48 14.12 2.74 12.33
N GLN A 49 13.38 3.23 11.34
CA GLN A 49 12.86 4.58 11.34
C GLN A 49 11.41 4.65 11.80
N ARG A 50 10.78 3.50 12.03
CA ARG A 50 9.37 3.39 12.39
C ARG A 50 8.48 4.12 11.39
N MET A 51 8.78 3.95 10.10
CA MET A 51 8.08 4.64 9.02
C MET A 51 7.51 3.65 8.03
N VAL A 52 6.41 4.06 7.40
CA VAL A 52 5.77 3.33 6.31
C VAL A 52 5.57 4.29 5.16
N GLU A 53 5.85 3.84 3.96
CA GLU A 53 5.77 4.67 2.77
C GLU A 53 4.95 3.96 1.70
N ALA A 54 4.06 4.71 1.04
CA ALA A 54 3.30 4.16 -0.09
C ALA A 54 4.22 3.94 -1.29
N PHE A 55 4.08 2.78 -1.93
CA PHE A 55 4.83 2.45 -3.12
C PHE A 55 3.93 2.46 -4.35
N THR A 56 2.80 1.75 -4.31
CA THR A 56 1.83 1.72 -5.40
C THR A 56 0.42 1.90 -4.89
N PHE A 57 -0.48 2.26 -5.82
CA PHE A 57 -1.91 2.38 -5.54
C PHE A 57 -2.64 1.84 -6.75
N GLU A 58 -3.61 0.96 -6.53
CA GLU A 58 -4.39 0.38 -7.61
C GLU A 58 -5.84 0.22 -7.23
N ILE A 59 -6.73 0.62 -8.16
CA ILE A 59 -8.17 0.40 -8.08
C ILE A 59 -8.59 -0.32 -9.35
N SER A 60 -9.50 -1.30 -9.22
CA SER A 60 -9.95 -2.05 -10.39
C SER A 60 -10.97 -1.29 -11.23
N ILE A 61 -11.87 -0.51 -10.59
CA ILE A 61 -12.98 0.17 -11.29
C ILE A 61 -13.12 1.59 -10.75
N PRO A 62 -12.83 2.63 -11.56
CA PRO A 62 -12.19 2.54 -12.87
C PRO A 62 -10.75 2.08 -12.72
N PRO A 63 -10.18 1.43 -13.72
CA PRO A 63 -8.82 0.91 -13.57
C PRO A 63 -7.82 2.05 -13.46
N ILE A 64 -7.14 2.13 -12.31
CA ILE A 64 -6.12 3.13 -12.03
C ILE A 64 -4.95 2.40 -11.39
N TYR A 65 -3.75 2.66 -11.89
CA TYR A 65 -2.52 2.15 -11.29
C TYR A 65 -1.52 3.29 -11.21
N GLN A 66 -0.95 3.49 -10.02
CA GLN A 66 0.04 4.53 -9.78
C GLN A 66 1.22 3.94 -9.03
N GLN A 67 2.41 4.40 -9.38
CA GLN A 67 3.65 3.92 -8.78
C GLN A 67 4.53 5.11 -8.40
N VAL A 68 4.88 5.21 -7.12
CA VAL A 68 5.69 6.32 -6.62
C VAL A 68 7.12 6.24 -7.11
N PHE A 69 7.70 5.02 -7.12
CA PHE A 69 9.08 4.81 -7.52
C PHE A 69 9.10 4.06 -8.85
N PRO A 70 9.15 4.77 -10.00
CA PRO A 70 9.24 4.08 -11.30
C PRO A 70 10.55 3.32 -11.44
N GLU A 71 11.60 3.79 -10.76
CA GLU A 71 12.89 3.13 -10.66
C GLU A 71 13.43 3.35 -9.25
N PRO A 72 14.33 2.49 -8.76
CA PRO A 72 14.93 2.69 -7.44
C PRO A 72 15.57 4.08 -7.35
N ARG A 73 15.30 4.77 -6.24
CA ARG A 73 15.83 6.10 -5.94
C ARG A 73 15.31 7.22 -6.84
N LYS A 74 14.33 6.92 -7.71
CA LYS A 74 13.61 7.92 -8.49
C LYS A 74 12.16 7.89 -8.10
N LEU A 75 11.58 9.06 -7.84
CA LEU A 75 10.19 9.10 -7.37
C LEU A 75 9.46 10.29 -7.95
N TYR A 76 8.14 10.21 -7.93
CA TYR A 76 7.25 11.31 -8.25
C TYR A 76 6.83 12.00 -6.96
N PRO A 77 7.37 13.19 -6.63
CA PRO A 77 7.16 13.80 -5.31
C PRO A 77 5.71 14.10 -4.97
N HIS A 78 4.94 14.59 -5.94
CA HIS A 78 3.52 14.89 -5.68
C HIS A 78 2.74 13.62 -5.40
N LEU A 79 2.97 12.59 -6.18
CA LEU A 79 2.29 11.32 -6.00
C LEU A 79 2.66 10.70 -4.67
N ARG A 80 3.93 10.78 -4.29
CA ARG A 80 4.38 10.29 -3.00
C ARG A 80 3.62 10.96 -1.86
N LYS A 81 3.50 12.27 -1.91
CA LYS A 81 2.81 13.03 -0.89
C LYS A 81 1.34 12.66 -0.81
N GLU A 82 0.68 12.56 -1.97
CA GLU A 82 -0.73 12.24 -2.02
C GLU A 82 -1.00 10.83 -1.50
N LEU A 83 -0.23 9.85 -1.95
CA LEU A 83 -0.46 8.47 -1.54
C LEU A 83 -0.10 8.24 -0.08
N ASN A 84 0.92 8.90 0.44
CA ASN A 84 1.24 8.79 1.86
C ASN A 84 0.16 9.43 2.73
N ALA A 85 -0.44 10.53 2.28
CA ALA A 85 -1.57 11.13 3.00
C ALA A 85 -2.78 10.18 3.00
N PHE A 86 -3.07 9.57 1.87
CA PHE A 86 -4.15 8.60 1.76
C PHE A 86 -3.89 7.40 2.67
N LEU A 87 -2.66 6.87 2.64
CA LEU A 87 -2.28 5.73 3.47
C LEU A 87 -2.46 6.04 4.94
N ARG A 88 -2.04 7.23 5.38
CA ARG A 88 -2.21 7.64 6.77
C ARG A 88 -3.67 7.65 7.18
N GLN A 89 -4.52 8.23 6.35
CA GLN A 89 -5.94 8.29 6.64
C GLN A 89 -6.57 6.89 6.65
N TRP A 90 -6.20 6.08 5.69
CA TRP A 90 -6.73 4.71 5.59
C TRP A 90 -6.34 3.88 6.80
N LEU A 91 -5.07 3.94 7.21
CA LEU A 91 -4.61 3.21 8.38
C LEU A 91 -5.30 3.70 9.66
N ASN A 92 -5.48 5.02 9.79
CA ASN A 92 -6.19 5.56 10.94
C ASN A 92 -7.64 5.09 10.99
N ASN A 93 -8.30 5.03 9.83
CA ASN A 93 -9.67 4.54 9.76
C ASN A 93 -9.74 3.07 10.15
N LEU A 94 -8.80 2.26 9.67
CA LEU A 94 -8.79 0.84 9.99
C LEU A 94 -8.54 0.62 11.48
N ILE A 95 -7.65 1.38 12.08
CA ILE A 95 -7.39 1.29 13.52
C ILE A 95 -8.65 1.71 14.29
N ALA A 96 -9.30 2.79 13.89
CA ALA A 96 -10.50 3.28 14.55
C ALA A 96 -11.64 2.24 14.46
N GLN A 97 -11.68 1.47 13.40
CA GLN A 97 -12.68 0.42 13.20
C GLN A 97 -12.22 -0.92 13.75
N GLN A 98 -11.04 -0.98 14.36
CA GLN A 98 -10.47 -2.17 14.96
C GLN A 98 -10.22 -3.31 13.97
N HIS A 99 -9.92 -2.96 12.71
CA HIS A 99 -9.58 -3.97 11.71
C HIS A 99 -8.20 -4.56 11.90
N PHE A 100 -7.35 -3.89 12.68
CA PHE A 100 -6.00 -4.33 12.97
C PHE A 100 -5.89 -4.95 14.35
N VAL A 101 -6.96 -5.36 14.96
CA VAL A 101 -6.87 -5.97 16.27
C VAL A 101 -6.07 -7.25 16.13
N SER A 102 -4.92 -7.27 16.77
CA SER A 102 -4.12 -8.48 16.82
C SER A 102 -4.51 -9.29 18.04
N GLU A 103 -4.42 -10.54 17.89
CA GLU A 103 -4.70 -11.48 18.97
C GLU A 103 -3.52 -11.61 19.89
#